data_f4565c5f80503a15286c5ec5dccee17c
#
_entry.id   f4565c5f80503a15286c5ec5dccee17c
#
_cell.length_a   1.000
_cell.length_b   1.000
_cell.length_c   1.000
_cell.angle_alpha   90.00
_cell.angle_beta   90.00
_cell.angle_gamma   90.00
#
_symmetry.space_group_name_H-M   'P 1'
#
loop_
_entity.id
_entity.type
_entity.pdbx_description
1 polymer ?
#
loop_
_entity_poly.entity_id
_entity_poly.type
_entity_poly.pdbx_seq_one_letter_code
_entity_poly.pdbx_strand_id
1 'polypeptide(L)'
;ENYETINVAKETPTFRWKEVADKIGKSIGSEYCRNRWRKINNTKVVTSPPIISSQKFSYTSGKEDKNSGTKEFTFTADNIPSDQEIIDHFKIDTIKYRINQIYHKTSFGGKYAITVSLLSNKPEFAVDYKKEFQDFLDKLNLSVLNRPKFEFPKNGKKDKKHCLYLPIFDAHIGKLAHKSTSGDDYDLDIAIERYKEAIQNLVSSAYSSYHFDEICLVTGSDLLHVDSKKNETTSGTPQDADSRFEKVYEKTLALLVETIDFLSSLASVKVIMVRGNHAEHLEYTLGVSLKWLYRSDQNVIVDAEPFLRKYYKYGNTGILISHGDKEKHDNLPLIFATENKELWAATDYHQIHLGHLHTDRKKVFLTSNEYSGCQVSIFPSLSGDDYWHSGKGYNLNQKRAVAIIYDKELGEVAKLNYVI
;
A
#
# COMPACT_ATOMS: atom_id res chain seq x y z
N GLU A 1 -7.58 -24.08 -23.66
CA GLU A 1 -8.84 -24.87 -23.48
C GLU A 1 -10.07 -24.03 -23.76
N ASN A 2 -10.28 -22.88 -23.06
CA ASN A 2 -11.48 -22.04 -23.25
C ASN A 2 -11.59 -21.46 -24.68
N TYR A 3 -10.47 -21.18 -25.33
CA TYR A 3 -10.45 -20.66 -26.71
C TYR A 3 -10.81 -21.70 -27.73
N GLU A 4 -10.30 -22.92 -27.59
CA GLU A 4 -10.64 -24.07 -28.43
C GLU A 4 -12.13 -24.43 -28.33
N THR A 5 -12.66 -24.46 -27.10
CA THR A 5 -14.08 -24.72 -26.85
C THR A 5 -15.00 -23.70 -27.54
N ILE A 6 -14.58 -22.40 -27.54
CA ILE A 6 -15.32 -21.32 -28.21
C ILE A 6 -15.30 -21.48 -29.73
N ASN A 7 -14.14 -21.84 -30.29
CA ASN A 7 -14.01 -22.04 -31.74
C ASN A 7 -14.77 -23.26 -32.25
N VAL A 8 -14.66 -24.41 -31.58
CA VAL A 8 -15.40 -25.61 -31.90
C VAL A 8 -16.90 -25.37 -31.84
N ALA A 9 -17.40 -24.69 -30.81
CA ALA A 9 -18.82 -24.35 -30.67
C ALA A 9 -19.35 -23.45 -31.82
N LYS A 10 -18.46 -22.59 -32.41
CA LYS A 10 -18.86 -21.73 -33.52
C LYS A 10 -18.95 -22.42 -34.87
N GLU A 11 -18.26 -23.52 -35.07
CA GLU A 11 -18.28 -24.32 -36.30
C GLU A 11 -19.49 -25.22 -36.41
N THR A 12 -20.29 -25.36 -35.33
CA THR A 12 -21.52 -26.14 -35.33
C THR A 12 -22.73 -25.34 -35.91
N PRO A 13 -23.64 -25.97 -36.64
CA PRO A 13 -24.80 -25.28 -37.25
C PRO A 13 -25.76 -24.61 -36.26
N THR A 14 -25.71 -25.00 -34.97
CA THR A 14 -26.54 -24.51 -33.87
C THR A 14 -25.78 -23.71 -32.84
N PHE A 15 -24.79 -22.93 -33.27
CA PHE A 15 -23.96 -22.14 -32.36
C PHE A 15 -24.78 -21.21 -31.45
N ARG A 16 -24.67 -21.41 -30.11
CA ARG A 16 -25.31 -20.60 -29.08
C ARG A 16 -24.33 -20.21 -27.98
N TRP A 17 -24.20 -18.92 -27.71
CA TRP A 17 -23.32 -18.42 -26.64
C TRP A 17 -23.66 -18.95 -25.25
N LYS A 18 -24.92 -19.32 -25.01
CA LYS A 18 -25.33 -19.91 -23.75
C LYS A 18 -24.69 -21.29 -23.50
N GLU A 19 -24.62 -22.11 -24.54
CA GLU A 19 -23.98 -23.42 -24.48
C GLU A 19 -22.46 -23.34 -24.27
N VAL A 20 -21.82 -22.30 -24.81
CA VAL A 20 -20.41 -22.01 -24.55
C VAL A 20 -20.19 -21.63 -23.10
N ALA A 21 -21.04 -20.77 -22.53
CA ALA A 21 -20.95 -20.36 -21.13
C ALA A 21 -21.15 -21.54 -20.18
N ASP A 22 -22.12 -22.43 -20.48
CA ASP A 22 -22.41 -23.61 -19.68
C ASP A 22 -21.26 -24.63 -19.68
N LYS A 23 -20.53 -24.76 -20.80
CA LYS A 23 -19.35 -25.64 -20.91
C LYS A 23 -18.11 -25.08 -20.20
N ILE A 24 -17.94 -23.76 -20.16
CA ILE A 24 -16.78 -23.10 -19.55
C ILE A 24 -16.94 -22.93 -18.02
N GLY A 25 -18.18 -22.85 -17.54
CA GLY A 25 -18.51 -22.78 -16.12
C GLY A 25 -19.72 -21.90 -15.83
N LYS A 26 -20.58 -22.33 -14.92
CA LYS A 26 -21.85 -21.67 -14.58
C LYS A 26 -21.77 -20.22 -14.07
N SER A 27 -20.58 -19.76 -13.69
CA SER A 27 -20.35 -18.39 -13.22
C SER A 27 -20.07 -17.38 -14.35
N ILE A 28 -19.93 -17.84 -15.59
CA ILE A 28 -19.55 -17.02 -16.74
C ILE A 28 -20.75 -16.79 -17.63
N GLY A 29 -21.24 -15.55 -17.70
CA GLY A 29 -22.39 -15.20 -18.55
C GLY A 29 -22.07 -15.27 -20.05
N SER A 30 -23.09 -15.61 -20.87
CA SER A 30 -22.99 -15.72 -22.33
C SER A 30 -22.50 -14.44 -22.99
N GLU A 31 -22.80 -13.28 -22.42
CA GLU A 31 -22.34 -11.97 -22.90
C GLU A 31 -20.84 -11.76 -22.68
N TYR A 32 -20.30 -12.21 -21.56
CA TYR A 32 -18.87 -12.21 -21.30
C TYR A 32 -18.11 -13.06 -22.32
N CYS A 33 -18.58 -14.27 -22.60
CA CYS A 33 -17.97 -15.15 -23.61
C CYS A 33 -17.99 -14.52 -25.00
N ARG A 34 -19.09 -13.88 -25.38
CA ARG A 34 -19.24 -13.15 -26.65
C ARG A 34 -18.27 -11.98 -26.75
N ASN A 35 -18.16 -11.17 -25.70
CA ASN A 35 -17.29 -9.99 -25.68
C ASN A 35 -15.81 -10.37 -25.69
N ARG A 36 -15.43 -11.42 -24.94
CA ARG A 36 -14.06 -11.93 -24.94
C ARG A 36 -13.68 -12.54 -26.29
N TRP A 37 -14.57 -13.28 -26.92
CA TRP A 37 -14.37 -13.82 -28.26
C TRP A 37 -14.19 -12.67 -29.30
N ARG A 38 -15.01 -11.61 -29.23
CA ARG A 38 -14.87 -10.44 -30.10
C ARG A 38 -13.50 -9.76 -29.91
N LYS A 39 -13.03 -9.61 -28.67
CA LYS A 39 -11.70 -9.05 -28.40
C LYS A 39 -10.58 -9.89 -29.00
N ILE A 40 -10.64 -11.22 -28.89
CA ILE A 40 -9.63 -12.13 -29.43
C ILE A 40 -9.64 -12.15 -30.96
N ASN A 41 -10.82 -12.15 -31.59
CA ASN A 41 -10.95 -12.24 -33.06
C ASN A 41 -10.88 -10.90 -33.79
N ASN A 42 -10.99 -9.77 -33.11
CA ASN A 42 -10.62 -8.47 -33.69
C ASN A 42 -9.09 -8.29 -33.82
N THR A 43 -8.31 -9.22 -33.29
CA THR A 43 -6.86 -9.36 -33.54
C THR A 43 -6.54 -10.37 -34.65
N LYS A 44 -7.48 -10.66 -35.58
CA LYS A 44 -7.20 -11.52 -36.72
C LYS A 44 -6.15 -10.86 -37.62
N VAL A 45 -5.01 -11.50 -37.68
CA VAL A 45 -4.10 -11.40 -38.80
C VAL A 45 -4.90 -11.75 -40.09
N VAL A 46 -5.26 -10.76 -40.83
CA VAL A 46 -5.80 -10.92 -42.17
C VAL A 46 -4.61 -11.31 -43.05
N THR A 47 -4.46 -12.56 -43.36
CA THR A 47 -3.62 -13.04 -44.45
C THR A 47 -4.36 -12.80 -45.79
N SER A 48 -4.45 -11.57 -46.20
CA SER A 48 -4.66 -11.16 -47.58
C SER A 48 -3.34 -10.58 -48.11
N PRO A 49 -2.97 -10.81 -49.38
CA PRO A 49 -1.78 -10.18 -49.95
C PRO A 49 -1.90 -8.66 -49.82
N PRO A 50 -0.79 -7.93 -49.63
CA PRO A 50 -0.83 -6.51 -49.40
C PRO A 50 -1.51 -5.80 -50.59
N ILE A 51 -2.72 -5.30 -50.34
CA ILE A 51 -3.24 -4.20 -51.15
C ILE A 51 -2.34 -3.04 -50.80
N ILE A 52 -1.46 -2.64 -51.72
CA ILE A 52 -0.69 -1.40 -51.63
C ILE A 52 -1.71 -0.27 -51.59
N SER A 53 -2.18 0.07 -50.40
CA SER A 53 -2.96 1.29 -50.20
C SER A 53 -1.99 2.45 -50.42
N SER A 54 -2.30 3.32 -51.36
CA SER A 54 -1.57 4.55 -51.66
C SER A 54 -1.81 5.60 -50.57
N GLN A 55 -1.58 5.24 -49.33
CA GLN A 55 -1.70 6.13 -48.19
C GLN A 55 -0.59 7.20 -48.29
N LYS A 56 -0.98 8.46 -48.43
CA LYS A 56 -0.01 9.56 -48.50
C LYS A 56 0.40 9.96 -47.10
N PHE A 57 1.65 9.67 -46.76
CA PHE A 57 2.29 10.18 -45.54
C PHE A 57 2.96 11.53 -45.87
N SER A 58 2.71 12.53 -45.04
CA SER A 58 3.40 13.83 -45.16
C SER A 58 4.20 14.06 -43.88
N TYR A 59 5.52 13.98 -44.01
CA TYR A 59 6.45 14.25 -42.90
C TYR A 59 6.36 15.69 -42.43
N THR A 60 6.32 15.92 -41.13
CA THR A 60 6.17 17.25 -40.54
C THR A 60 7.40 17.69 -39.77
N SER A 61 7.92 16.86 -38.91
CA SER A 61 9.09 17.17 -38.05
C SER A 61 9.71 15.93 -37.44
N GLY A 62 10.97 16.05 -37.00
CA GLY A 62 11.64 15.01 -36.21
C GLY A 62 12.64 15.60 -35.24
N LYS A 63 12.86 14.92 -34.13
CA LYS A 63 13.84 15.23 -33.11
C LYS A 63 14.62 13.97 -32.77
N GLU A 64 15.89 14.12 -32.45
CA GLU A 64 16.73 13.03 -31.92
C GLU A 64 17.38 13.50 -30.62
N ASP A 65 17.19 12.75 -29.56
CA ASP A 65 17.90 12.94 -28.31
C ASP A 65 19.00 11.89 -28.21
N LYS A 66 20.24 12.36 -28.36
CA LYS A 66 21.43 11.49 -28.30
C LYS A 66 21.72 10.95 -26.92
N ASN A 67 21.24 11.59 -25.85
CA ASN A 67 21.51 11.19 -24.48
C ASN A 67 20.58 10.07 -24.02
N SER A 68 19.32 10.09 -24.46
CA SER A 68 18.32 9.07 -24.15
C SER A 68 18.23 7.98 -25.20
N GLY A 69 18.90 8.13 -26.34
CA GLY A 69 18.80 7.21 -27.49
C GLY A 69 17.40 7.16 -28.11
N THR A 70 16.59 8.22 -27.90
CA THR A 70 15.25 8.32 -28.47
C THR A 70 15.22 9.17 -29.73
N LYS A 71 14.39 8.76 -30.68
CA LYS A 71 14.05 9.55 -31.87
C LYS A 71 12.55 9.73 -31.96
N GLU A 72 12.11 10.92 -32.20
CA GLU A 72 10.70 11.22 -32.46
C GLU A 72 10.52 11.85 -33.81
N PHE A 73 9.47 11.44 -34.52
CA PHE A 73 9.06 12.11 -35.75
C PHE A 73 7.54 12.16 -35.83
N THR A 74 7.06 13.21 -36.50
CA THR A 74 5.63 13.48 -36.68
C THR A 74 5.32 13.54 -38.16
N PHE A 75 4.20 12.94 -38.56
CA PHE A 75 3.68 12.97 -39.92
C PHE A 75 2.14 13.01 -39.90
N THR A 76 1.54 13.28 -41.05
CA THR A 76 0.09 13.20 -41.21
C THR A 76 -0.28 12.05 -42.15
N ALA A 77 -1.38 11.37 -41.83
CA ALA A 77 -1.91 10.27 -42.64
C ALA A 77 -3.45 10.33 -42.69
N ASP A 78 -4.02 9.73 -43.74
CA ASP A 78 -5.48 9.68 -43.91
C ASP A 78 -6.15 8.69 -42.96
N ASN A 79 -5.41 7.66 -42.53
CA ASN A 79 -5.82 6.68 -41.53
C ASN A 79 -4.67 6.45 -40.51
N ILE A 80 -4.96 5.81 -39.39
CA ILE A 80 -3.93 5.39 -38.41
C ILE A 80 -3.21 4.16 -38.99
N PRO A 81 -1.91 4.28 -39.36
CA PRO A 81 -1.17 3.15 -39.92
C PRO A 81 -0.79 2.12 -38.82
N SER A 82 -0.54 0.90 -39.26
CA SER A 82 0.07 -0.13 -38.43
C SER A 82 1.57 0.13 -38.20
N ASP A 83 2.14 -0.47 -37.16
CA ASP A 83 3.58 -0.40 -36.91
C ASP A 83 4.41 -0.82 -38.11
N GLN A 84 3.99 -1.87 -38.81
CA GLN A 84 4.69 -2.36 -40.00
C GLN A 84 4.67 -1.34 -41.15
N GLU A 85 3.54 -0.69 -41.40
CA GLU A 85 3.43 0.36 -42.45
C GLU A 85 4.34 1.55 -42.12
N ILE A 86 4.47 1.92 -40.84
CA ILE A 86 5.38 2.97 -40.38
C ILE A 86 6.84 2.54 -40.60
N ILE A 87 7.21 1.33 -40.21
CA ILE A 87 8.56 0.78 -40.39
C ILE A 87 8.96 0.79 -41.87
N ASP A 88 8.09 0.28 -42.71
CA ASP A 88 8.36 0.15 -44.16
C ASP A 88 8.45 1.48 -44.86
N HIS A 89 7.52 2.42 -44.58
CA HIS A 89 7.49 3.73 -45.19
C HIS A 89 8.67 4.61 -44.80
N PHE A 90 8.98 4.66 -43.48
CA PHE A 90 10.10 5.47 -42.98
C PHE A 90 11.44 4.72 -42.97
N LYS A 91 11.47 3.49 -43.50
CA LYS A 91 12.67 2.61 -43.56
C LYS A 91 13.40 2.54 -42.22
N ILE A 92 12.63 2.28 -41.14
CA ILE A 92 13.17 2.22 -39.80
C ILE A 92 14.04 0.95 -39.68
N ASP A 93 15.30 1.16 -39.34
CA ASP A 93 16.23 0.07 -39.06
C ASP A 93 15.84 -0.63 -37.76
N THR A 94 15.11 -1.74 -37.82
CA THR A 94 14.60 -2.51 -36.67
C THR A 94 15.70 -3.22 -35.88
N ILE A 95 16.92 -3.32 -36.42
CA ILE A 95 18.09 -3.80 -35.67
C ILE A 95 18.55 -2.71 -34.70
N LYS A 96 18.47 -1.44 -35.11
CA LYS A 96 18.93 -0.30 -34.30
C LYS A 96 17.85 0.32 -33.42
N TYR A 97 16.60 0.26 -33.85
CA TYR A 97 15.48 0.93 -33.16
C TYR A 97 14.25 0.05 -33.06
N ARG A 98 13.48 0.25 -32.02
CA ARG A 98 12.12 -0.29 -31.87
C ARG A 98 11.13 0.86 -31.68
N ILE A 99 9.89 0.68 -32.13
CA ILE A 99 8.82 1.60 -31.81
C ILE A 99 8.54 1.50 -30.31
N ASN A 100 8.67 2.65 -29.63
CA ASN A 100 8.42 2.76 -28.21
C ASN A 100 6.98 3.20 -27.96
N GLN A 101 6.51 4.19 -28.71
CA GLN A 101 5.18 4.78 -28.51
C GLN A 101 4.68 5.44 -29.78
N ILE A 102 3.37 5.35 -30.02
CA ILE A 102 2.70 6.04 -31.12
C ILE A 102 1.56 6.88 -30.55
N TYR A 103 1.59 8.17 -30.77
CA TYR A 103 0.51 9.09 -30.44
C TYR A 103 -0.19 9.55 -31.71
N HIS A 104 -1.51 9.67 -31.68
CA HIS A 104 -2.26 10.24 -32.78
C HIS A 104 -3.30 11.25 -32.28
N LYS A 105 -3.50 12.30 -33.08
CA LYS A 105 -4.56 13.30 -32.90
C LYS A 105 -5.27 13.52 -34.20
N THR A 106 -6.60 13.64 -34.18
CA THR A 106 -7.37 14.06 -35.35
C THR A 106 -7.03 15.50 -35.66
N SER A 107 -6.57 15.80 -36.90
CA SER A 107 -6.29 17.15 -37.33
C SER A 107 -7.47 17.72 -38.13
N PHE A 108 -7.45 19.05 -38.33
CA PHE A 108 -8.45 19.73 -39.18
C PHE A 108 -8.43 19.14 -40.59
N GLY A 109 -9.59 18.73 -41.14
CA GLY A 109 -9.71 18.14 -42.46
C GLY A 109 -9.71 16.61 -42.53
N GLY A 110 -9.95 15.91 -41.42
CA GLY A 110 -10.13 14.45 -41.40
C GLY A 110 -8.85 13.62 -41.46
N LYS A 111 -7.68 14.26 -41.39
CA LYS A 111 -6.38 13.57 -41.31
C LYS A 111 -5.94 13.36 -39.89
N TYR A 112 -5.08 12.37 -39.67
CA TYR A 112 -4.46 12.09 -38.37
C TYR A 112 -3.04 12.66 -38.32
N ALA A 113 -2.73 13.45 -37.32
CA ALA A 113 -1.35 13.80 -36.96
C ALA A 113 -0.79 12.71 -36.04
N ILE A 114 0.26 12.03 -36.46
CA ILE A 114 0.83 10.86 -35.80
C ILE A 114 2.25 11.18 -35.39
N THR A 115 2.56 11.00 -34.11
CA THR A 115 3.91 11.12 -33.58
C THR A 115 4.40 9.74 -33.16
N VAL A 116 5.53 9.33 -33.69
CA VAL A 116 6.17 8.06 -33.40
C VAL A 116 7.44 8.31 -32.62
N SER A 117 7.56 7.67 -31.48
CA SER A 117 8.79 7.64 -30.67
C SER A 117 9.49 6.30 -30.86
N LEU A 118 10.76 6.36 -31.25
CA LEU A 118 11.65 5.21 -31.40
C LEU A 118 12.65 5.18 -30.26
N LEU A 119 12.94 3.98 -29.74
CA LEU A 119 13.99 3.75 -28.77
C LEU A 119 15.12 2.94 -29.38
N SER A 120 16.36 3.35 -29.12
CA SER A 120 17.55 2.60 -29.57
C SER A 120 17.63 1.23 -28.91
N ASN A 121 17.94 0.21 -29.70
CA ASN A 121 18.21 -1.16 -29.24
C ASN A 121 19.63 -1.36 -28.71
N LYS A 122 20.46 -0.28 -28.69
CA LYS A 122 21.82 -0.41 -28.14
C LYS A 122 21.75 -0.72 -26.64
N PRO A 123 22.61 -1.65 -26.15
CA PRO A 123 22.62 -2.06 -24.74
C PRO A 123 22.83 -0.88 -23.76
N GLU A 124 23.55 0.16 -24.19
CA GLU A 124 23.81 1.36 -23.39
C GLU A 124 22.57 2.21 -23.11
N PHE A 125 21.48 2.04 -23.88
CA PHE A 125 20.19 2.72 -23.67
C PHE A 125 19.10 1.76 -23.17
N ALA A 126 19.42 0.48 -23.00
CA ALA A 126 18.53 -0.45 -22.33
C ALA A 126 18.58 -0.13 -20.84
N VAL A 127 17.47 0.34 -20.29
CA VAL A 127 17.34 0.48 -18.83
C VAL A 127 17.45 -0.92 -18.24
N ASP A 128 18.56 -1.19 -17.57
CA ASP A 128 18.73 -2.43 -16.83
C ASP A 128 17.97 -2.32 -15.52
N TYR A 129 16.66 -2.55 -15.59
CA TYR A 129 15.78 -2.56 -14.43
C TYR A 129 16.27 -3.51 -13.32
N LYS A 130 16.98 -4.55 -13.68
CA LYS A 130 17.56 -5.48 -12.71
C LYS A 130 18.70 -4.82 -11.94
N LYS A 131 19.53 -4.04 -12.62
CA LYS A 131 20.62 -3.28 -12.01
C LYS A 131 20.08 -2.12 -11.19
N GLU A 132 19.12 -1.35 -11.72
CA GLU A 132 18.48 -0.25 -10.96
C GLU A 132 17.76 -0.79 -9.71
N PHE A 133 17.08 -1.92 -9.82
CA PHE A 133 16.46 -2.57 -8.67
C PHE A 133 17.49 -3.11 -7.68
N GLN A 134 18.61 -3.66 -8.17
CA GLN A 134 19.70 -4.09 -7.30
C GLN A 134 20.39 -2.90 -6.64
N ASP A 135 20.67 -1.81 -7.36
CA ASP A 135 21.22 -0.57 -6.81
C ASP A 135 20.27 0.07 -5.76
N PHE A 136 18.95 -0.06 -5.97
CA PHE A 136 17.96 0.35 -4.98
C PHE A 136 18.00 -0.55 -3.74
N LEU A 137 18.04 -1.88 -3.92
CA LEU A 137 18.20 -2.83 -2.81
C LEU A 137 19.51 -2.62 -2.05
N ASP A 138 20.60 -2.34 -2.77
CA ASP A 138 21.91 -2.10 -2.16
C ASP A 138 21.92 -0.78 -1.37
N LYS A 139 21.25 0.26 -1.84
CA LYS A 139 21.06 1.51 -1.08
C LYS A 139 20.19 1.28 0.16
N LEU A 140 19.13 0.50 0.05
CA LEU A 140 18.34 0.08 1.21
C LEU A 140 19.18 -0.74 2.20
N ASN A 141 19.96 -1.70 1.71
CA ASN A 141 20.86 -2.53 2.54
C ASN A 141 21.99 -1.70 3.18
N LEU A 142 22.50 -0.69 2.51
CA LEU A 142 23.53 0.20 3.09
C LEU A 142 22.98 1.04 4.25
N SER A 143 21.71 1.47 4.19
CA SER A 143 21.06 2.13 5.32
C SER A 143 20.80 1.15 6.49
N VAL A 144 20.53 -0.11 6.19
CA VAL A 144 20.35 -1.20 7.15
C VAL A 144 21.68 -1.67 7.76
N LEU A 145 22.79 -1.62 7.01
CA LEU A 145 24.12 -2.03 7.50
C LEU A 145 24.77 -1.01 8.44
N ASN A 146 24.38 0.26 8.38
CA ASN A 146 24.81 1.29 9.32
C ASN A 146 23.86 1.43 10.53
N ARG A 147 23.33 0.32 11.02
CA ARG A 147 22.48 0.29 12.22
C ARG A 147 23.25 0.93 13.39
N PRO A 148 22.76 1.97 14.01
CA PRO A 148 23.32 2.40 15.29
C PRO A 148 23.15 1.24 16.29
N LYS A 149 24.26 0.71 16.79
CA LYS A 149 24.23 -0.28 17.86
C LYS A 149 23.84 0.45 19.14
N PHE A 150 22.55 0.41 19.47
CA PHE A 150 22.11 0.87 20.78
C PHE A 150 22.49 -0.20 21.80
N GLU A 151 23.47 0.10 22.65
CA GLU A 151 23.79 -0.71 23.81
C GLU A 151 22.87 -0.29 24.95
N PHE A 152 21.82 -1.05 25.17
CA PHE A 152 21.05 -0.92 26.40
C PHE A 152 21.76 -1.65 27.55
N PRO A 153 21.57 -1.17 28.79
CA PRO A 153 22.15 -1.84 29.95
C PRO A 153 21.73 -3.30 29.93
N LYS A 154 22.70 -4.23 29.92
CA LYS A 154 22.46 -5.66 30.09
C LYS A 154 22.01 -5.89 31.53
N ASN A 155 20.75 -5.56 31.83
CA ASN A 155 20.16 -5.95 33.10
C ASN A 155 20.08 -7.48 33.14
N GLY A 156 20.61 -8.04 34.20
CA GLY A 156 20.80 -9.48 34.36
C GLY A 156 19.58 -10.32 34.02
N LYS A 157 19.81 -11.62 33.75
CA LYS A 157 18.85 -12.66 33.39
C LYS A 157 17.60 -12.64 34.31
N LYS A 158 16.65 -11.75 34.01
CA LYS A 158 15.28 -11.86 34.50
C LYS A 158 14.50 -12.62 33.46
N ASP A 159 13.68 -13.55 33.83
CA ASP A 159 12.79 -14.29 32.95
C ASP A 159 12.01 -13.29 32.09
N LYS A 160 12.26 -13.28 30.77
CA LYS A 160 11.54 -12.46 29.81
C LYS A 160 10.13 -13.03 29.70
N LYS A 161 9.15 -12.35 30.27
CA LYS A 161 7.75 -12.82 30.32
C LYS A 161 6.76 -11.85 29.70
N HIS A 162 7.23 -10.74 29.14
CA HIS A 162 6.36 -9.66 28.71
C HIS A 162 6.47 -9.41 27.20
N CYS A 163 5.36 -8.97 26.62
CA CYS A 163 5.31 -8.37 25.28
C CYS A 163 5.16 -6.86 25.43
N LEU A 164 5.98 -6.12 24.67
CA LEU A 164 5.76 -4.70 24.45
C LEU A 164 4.88 -4.53 23.20
N TYR A 165 3.66 -4.11 23.40
CA TYR A 165 2.68 -3.88 22.32
C TYR A 165 2.59 -2.39 22.02
N LEU A 166 2.85 -2.01 20.75
CA LEU A 166 2.95 -0.64 20.25
C LEU A 166 1.89 -0.40 19.16
N PRO A 167 0.66 -0.02 19.52
CA PRO A 167 -0.39 0.33 18.57
C PRO A 167 -0.25 1.79 18.14
N ILE A 168 0.45 2.05 17.05
CA ILE A 168 0.62 3.40 16.51
C ILE A 168 -0.32 3.56 15.32
N PHE A 169 -1.48 4.15 15.59
CA PHE A 169 -2.57 4.37 14.64
C PHE A 169 -2.66 5.84 14.23
N ASP A 170 -3.30 6.10 13.10
CA ASP A 170 -3.74 7.42 12.64
C ASP A 170 -2.61 8.46 12.60
N ALA A 171 -1.40 8.07 12.18
CA ALA A 171 -0.29 9.00 12.09
C ALA A 171 -0.42 9.97 10.90
N HIS A 172 -1.19 9.63 9.88
CA HIS A 172 -1.44 10.46 8.70
C HIS A 172 -0.20 11.12 8.12
N ILE A 173 0.85 10.34 7.88
CA ILE A 173 2.10 10.82 7.29
C ILE A 173 1.82 11.37 5.89
N GLY A 174 2.28 12.61 5.64
CA GLY A 174 2.00 13.35 4.42
C GLY A 174 0.78 14.27 4.50
N LYS A 175 0.10 14.36 5.64
CA LYS A 175 -0.92 15.37 5.91
C LYS A 175 -0.29 16.76 6.01
N LEU A 176 -0.98 17.78 5.48
CA LEU A 176 -0.62 19.18 5.64
C LEU A 176 -1.63 19.87 6.56
N ALA A 177 -1.14 20.49 7.62
CA ALA A 177 -1.91 21.38 8.46
C ALA A 177 -1.08 22.59 8.86
N HIS A 178 -1.72 23.75 9.01
CA HIS A 178 -1.06 24.99 9.36
C HIS A 178 -1.68 25.59 10.61
N LYS A 179 -0.84 25.99 11.55
CA LYS A 179 -1.25 26.50 12.87
C LYS A 179 -2.28 27.63 12.81
N SER A 180 -2.21 28.50 11.80
CA SER A 180 -3.16 29.61 11.66
C SER A 180 -4.59 29.16 11.34
N THR A 181 -4.79 27.96 10.78
CA THR A 181 -6.08 27.43 10.34
C THR A 181 -6.58 26.26 11.18
N SER A 182 -5.68 25.49 11.77
CA SER A 182 -5.99 24.27 12.51
C SER A 182 -5.54 24.27 13.96
N GLY A 183 -4.73 25.27 14.35
CA GLY A 183 -4.19 25.34 15.71
C GLY A 183 -2.89 24.57 15.92
N ASP A 184 -2.46 23.74 14.95
CA ASP A 184 -1.23 22.96 14.98
C ASP A 184 -0.57 22.96 13.59
N ASP A 185 0.75 22.91 13.55
CA ASP A 185 1.51 22.68 12.33
C ASP A 185 1.77 21.18 12.17
N TYR A 186 1.50 20.65 10.96
CA TYR A 186 1.75 19.27 10.65
C TYR A 186 2.15 19.11 9.18
N ASP A 187 3.28 18.48 8.94
CA ASP A 187 3.83 18.18 7.63
C ASP A 187 4.55 16.82 7.66
N LEU A 188 5.17 16.45 6.55
CA LEU A 188 5.86 15.18 6.41
C LEU A 188 7.01 15.00 7.42
N ASP A 189 7.80 16.05 7.65
CA ASP A 189 8.98 15.96 8.50
C ASP A 189 8.59 15.94 9.99
N ILE A 190 7.57 16.74 10.38
CA ILE A 190 6.98 16.73 11.72
C ILE A 190 6.34 15.36 12.02
N ALA A 191 5.62 14.77 11.06
CA ALA A 191 5.01 13.45 11.22
C ALA A 191 6.05 12.36 11.51
N ILE A 192 7.15 12.36 10.76
CA ILE A 192 8.24 11.40 10.92
C ILE A 192 8.94 11.57 12.27
N GLU A 193 9.21 12.80 12.65
CA GLU A 193 9.86 13.12 13.93
C GLU A 193 9.00 12.68 15.11
N ARG A 194 7.72 13.06 15.14
CA ARG A 194 6.76 12.65 16.18
C ARG A 194 6.65 11.12 16.30
N TYR A 195 6.64 10.41 15.17
CA TYR A 195 6.60 8.95 15.16
C TYR A 195 7.86 8.36 15.80
N LYS A 196 9.04 8.82 15.40
CA LYS A 196 10.34 8.37 15.95
C LYS A 196 10.43 8.64 17.44
N GLU A 197 10.10 9.86 17.85
CA GLU A 197 10.13 10.25 19.26
C GLU A 197 9.17 9.43 20.11
N ALA A 198 7.94 9.17 19.61
CA ALA A 198 6.97 8.35 20.30
C ALA A 198 7.49 6.92 20.53
N ILE A 199 8.03 6.29 19.49
CA ILE A 199 8.62 4.94 19.61
C ILE A 199 9.79 4.94 20.61
N GLN A 200 10.72 5.87 20.49
CA GLN A 200 11.91 5.92 21.35
C GLN A 200 11.53 6.13 22.83
N ASN A 201 10.62 7.06 23.12
CA ASN A 201 10.19 7.36 24.47
C ASN A 201 9.39 6.21 25.11
N LEU A 202 8.45 5.62 24.36
CA LEU A 202 7.67 4.48 24.86
C LEU A 202 8.55 3.26 25.13
N VAL A 203 9.49 2.95 24.22
CA VAL A 203 10.43 1.84 24.38
C VAL A 203 11.34 2.10 25.58
N SER A 204 11.95 3.28 25.69
CA SER A 204 12.85 3.62 26.80
C SER A 204 12.14 3.53 28.16
N SER A 205 10.91 4.05 28.24
CA SER A 205 10.09 3.99 29.43
C SER A 205 9.75 2.56 29.81
N ALA A 206 9.38 1.71 28.84
CA ALA A 206 9.05 0.32 29.05
C ALA A 206 10.26 -0.49 29.52
N TYR A 207 11.41 -0.33 28.87
CA TYR A 207 12.64 -1.05 29.21
C TYR A 207 13.25 -0.66 30.57
N SER A 208 12.87 0.48 31.13
CA SER A 208 13.28 0.88 32.47
C SER A 208 12.76 -0.06 33.56
N SER A 209 11.61 -0.71 33.33
CA SER A 209 10.88 -1.49 34.34
C SER A 209 10.60 -2.94 33.93
N TYR A 210 10.62 -3.26 32.65
CA TYR A 210 10.21 -4.56 32.11
C TYR A 210 11.27 -5.16 31.18
N HIS A 211 11.24 -6.48 31.03
CA HIS A 211 12.03 -7.22 30.06
C HIS A 211 11.09 -7.93 29.10
N PHE A 212 11.40 -7.84 27.79
CA PHE A 212 10.53 -8.32 26.75
C PHE A 212 11.14 -9.50 26.02
N ASP A 213 10.34 -10.52 25.74
CA ASP A 213 10.67 -11.59 24.79
C ASP A 213 10.12 -11.31 23.40
N GLU A 214 9.08 -10.47 23.31
CA GLU A 214 8.48 -10.07 22.05
C GLU A 214 8.08 -8.59 22.06
N ILE A 215 8.21 -7.94 20.91
CA ILE A 215 7.65 -6.62 20.64
C ILE A 215 6.65 -6.75 19.49
N CYS A 216 5.41 -6.33 19.72
CA CYS A 216 4.38 -6.30 18.70
C CYS A 216 4.15 -4.86 18.26
N LEU A 217 4.61 -4.53 17.04
CA LEU A 217 4.34 -3.23 16.40
C LEU A 217 3.09 -3.36 15.53
N VAL A 218 2.03 -2.64 15.90
CA VAL A 218 0.84 -2.48 15.05
C VAL A 218 0.92 -1.13 14.36
N THR A 219 0.87 -1.14 13.05
CA THR A 219 1.03 0.04 12.20
C THR A 219 0.07 -0.03 11.00
N GLY A 220 0.06 0.97 10.15
CA GLY A 220 -1.03 1.19 9.21
C GLY A 220 -2.17 1.92 9.90
N SER A 221 -3.41 1.57 9.61
CA SER A 221 -4.58 2.19 10.22
C SER A 221 -4.54 3.72 10.08
N ASP A 222 -4.53 4.20 8.83
CA ASP A 222 -4.29 5.58 8.44
C ASP A 222 -2.90 6.12 8.83
N LEU A 223 -1.88 5.27 8.69
CA LEU A 223 -0.48 5.71 8.74
C LEU A 223 -0.17 6.71 7.63
N LEU A 224 -0.67 6.47 6.41
CA LEU A 224 -0.57 7.37 5.26
C LEU A 224 -1.86 8.19 5.11
N HIS A 225 -1.71 9.46 4.69
CA HIS A 225 -2.85 10.39 4.62
C HIS A 225 -3.67 10.27 3.34
N VAL A 226 -3.08 9.80 2.24
CA VAL A 226 -3.71 9.70 0.92
C VAL A 226 -3.33 8.39 0.22
N ASP A 227 -4.23 7.91 -0.66
CA ASP A 227 -4.07 6.65 -1.40
C ASP A 227 -3.72 6.87 -2.88
N SER A 228 -3.64 8.12 -3.33
CA SER A 228 -3.42 8.42 -4.74
C SER A 228 -2.60 9.70 -4.98
N LYS A 229 -2.02 9.81 -6.18
CA LYS A 229 -1.31 11.02 -6.65
C LYS A 229 -2.20 12.26 -6.78
N LYS A 230 -3.51 12.11 -6.67
CA LYS A 230 -4.46 13.23 -6.67
C LYS A 230 -4.73 13.78 -5.27
N ASN A 231 -4.02 13.29 -4.27
CA ASN A 231 -4.23 13.61 -2.86
C ASN A 231 -5.66 13.27 -2.41
N GLU A 232 -6.12 12.07 -2.77
CA GLU A 232 -7.43 11.56 -2.40
C GLU A 232 -7.29 10.34 -1.49
N THR A 233 -8.23 10.15 -0.58
CA THR A 233 -8.38 8.91 0.19
C THR A 233 -8.77 7.75 -0.73
N THR A 234 -8.79 6.53 -0.21
CA THR A 234 -9.25 5.33 -0.95
C THR A 234 -10.65 5.50 -1.54
N SER A 235 -11.53 6.24 -0.86
CA SER A 235 -12.89 6.53 -1.33
C SER A 235 -12.99 7.76 -2.24
N GLY A 236 -11.87 8.39 -2.60
CA GLY A 236 -11.83 9.55 -3.50
C GLY A 236 -12.11 10.90 -2.81
N THR A 237 -12.02 10.98 -1.48
CA THR A 237 -12.17 12.25 -0.76
C THR A 237 -10.87 13.05 -0.86
N PRO A 238 -10.88 14.29 -1.41
CA PRO A 238 -9.69 15.14 -1.46
C PRO A 238 -9.15 15.49 -0.09
N GLN A 239 -7.82 15.54 0.03
CA GLN A 239 -7.12 15.84 1.27
C GLN A 239 -6.01 16.87 1.03
N ASP A 240 -5.73 17.69 2.05
CA ASP A 240 -4.58 18.57 2.06
C ASP A 240 -3.31 17.75 2.38
N ALA A 241 -2.45 17.57 1.38
CA ALA A 241 -1.24 16.77 1.51
C ALA A 241 0.03 17.60 1.33
N ASP A 242 1.04 17.32 2.16
CA ASP A 242 2.39 17.83 2.01
C ASP A 242 3.22 16.87 1.15
N SER A 243 4.02 17.46 0.27
CA SER A 243 4.99 16.75 -0.55
C SER A 243 4.39 15.86 -1.65
N ARG A 244 5.30 15.33 -2.49
CA ARG A 244 4.94 14.41 -3.56
C ARG A 244 4.65 13.03 -3.00
N PHE A 245 3.64 12.40 -3.54
CA PHE A 245 3.20 11.05 -3.21
C PHE A 245 4.37 10.03 -3.10
N GLU A 246 5.27 10.02 -4.08
CA GLU A 246 6.40 9.11 -4.10
C GLU A 246 7.38 9.37 -2.94
N LYS A 247 7.63 10.64 -2.62
CA LYS A 247 8.49 11.04 -1.50
C LYS A 247 7.89 10.63 -0.15
N VAL A 248 6.58 10.82 0.01
CA VAL A 248 5.86 10.41 1.24
C VAL A 248 5.97 8.90 1.43
N TYR A 249 5.70 8.12 0.38
CA TYR A 249 5.79 6.66 0.44
C TYR A 249 7.21 6.17 0.79
N GLU A 250 8.22 6.69 0.10
CA GLU A 250 9.63 6.33 0.32
C GLU A 250 10.08 6.66 1.76
N LYS A 251 9.77 7.86 2.25
CA LYS A 251 10.11 8.27 3.61
C LYS A 251 9.36 7.45 4.67
N THR A 252 8.11 7.08 4.42
CA THR A 252 7.34 6.23 5.33
C THR A 252 7.89 4.80 5.37
N LEU A 253 8.26 4.24 4.22
CA LEU A 253 8.91 2.93 4.18
C LEU A 253 10.25 2.95 4.94
N ALA A 254 11.08 3.98 4.72
CA ALA A 254 12.34 4.14 5.44
C ALA A 254 12.12 4.27 6.96
N LEU A 255 11.14 5.07 7.39
CA LEU A 255 10.77 5.21 8.79
C LEU A 255 10.40 3.87 9.43
N LEU A 256 9.56 3.07 8.75
CA LEU A 256 9.16 1.75 9.28
C LEU A 256 10.34 0.78 9.32
N VAL A 257 11.21 0.79 8.32
CA VAL A 257 12.43 -0.05 8.32
C VAL A 257 13.33 0.34 9.49
N GLU A 258 13.62 1.63 9.68
CA GLU A 258 14.42 2.11 10.81
C GLU A 258 13.79 1.72 12.17
N THR A 259 12.46 1.83 12.27
CA THR A 259 11.71 1.46 13.48
C THR A 259 11.81 -0.04 13.75
N ILE A 260 11.55 -0.90 12.76
CA ILE A 260 11.59 -2.35 12.90
C ILE A 260 13.01 -2.81 13.23
N ASP A 261 14.03 -2.25 12.58
CA ASP A 261 15.44 -2.56 12.85
C ASP A 261 15.84 -2.18 14.28
N PHE A 262 15.40 -1.01 14.75
CA PHE A 262 15.60 -0.61 16.14
C PHE A 262 14.94 -1.60 17.10
N LEU A 263 13.66 -1.92 16.90
CA LEU A 263 12.93 -2.83 17.76
C LEU A 263 13.52 -4.27 17.74
N SER A 264 13.94 -4.76 16.56
CA SER A 264 14.52 -6.09 16.40
C SER A 264 15.88 -6.24 17.07
N SER A 265 16.58 -5.13 17.34
CA SER A 265 17.80 -5.14 18.13
C SER A 265 17.56 -5.42 19.63
N LEU A 266 16.31 -5.30 20.08
CA LEU A 266 15.91 -5.42 21.49
C LEU A 266 15.26 -6.76 21.81
N ALA A 267 14.33 -7.23 20.96
CA ALA A 267 13.59 -8.48 21.10
C ALA A 267 13.10 -8.98 19.75
N SER A 268 12.46 -10.17 19.70
CA SER A 268 11.74 -10.61 18.50
C SER A 268 10.59 -9.65 18.20
N VAL A 269 10.40 -9.30 16.90
CA VAL A 269 9.40 -8.32 16.47
C VAL A 269 8.31 -8.98 15.64
N LYS A 270 7.07 -8.76 16.01
CA LYS A 270 5.92 -9.00 15.16
C LYS A 270 5.35 -7.68 14.69
N VAL A 271 5.30 -7.48 13.37
CA VAL A 271 4.69 -6.31 12.73
C VAL A 271 3.33 -6.71 12.20
N ILE A 272 2.30 -5.98 12.56
CA ILE A 272 0.93 -6.18 12.08
C ILE A 272 0.51 -4.94 11.30
N MET A 273 0.33 -5.09 9.99
CA MET A 273 -0.16 -4.03 9.12
C MET A 273 -1.68 -4.05 9.08
N VAL A 274 -2.30 -2.99 9.58
CA VAL A 274 -3.75 -2.75 9.54
C VAL A 274 -4.02 -1.73 8.44
N ARG A 275 -5.06 -1.94 7.63
CA ARG A 275 -5.43 -1.00 6.58
C ARG A 275 -6.45 0.01 7.09
N GLY A 276 -6.21 1.29 6.83
CA GLY A 276 -7.13 2.37 7.15
C GLY A 276 -8.01 2.77 5.95
N ASN A 277 -8.89 3.75 6.14
CA ASN A 277 -9.76 4.24 5.07
C ASN A 277 -9.13 5.36 4.22
N HIS A 278 -8.06 5.99 4.70
CA HIS A 278 -7.33 7.02 3.96
C HIS A 278 -6.42 6.43 2.88
N ALA A 279 -5.74 5.30 3.14
CA ALA A 279 -4.70 4.76 2.27
C ALA A 279 -4.69 3.22 2.21
N GLU A 280 -5.86 2.59 2.03
CA GLU A 280 -6.03 1.14 2.09
C GLU A 280 -5.09 0.38 1.12
N HIS A 281 -4.92 0.88 -0.12
CA HIS A 281 -4.09 0.23 -1.13
C HIS A 281 -2.60 0.44 -0.86
N LEU A 282 -2.20 1.66 -0.47
CA LEU A 282 -0.81 1.96 -0.17
C LEU A 282 -0.32 1.27 1.09
N GLU A 283 -1.13 1.21 2.12
CA GLU A 283 -0.79 0.50 3.36
C GLU A 283 -0.65 -1.00 3.12
N TYR A 284 -1.51 -1.59 2.28
CA TYR A 284 -1.33 -2.97 1.85
C TYR A 284 0.01 -3.15 1.11
N THR A 285 0.32 -2.26 0.16
CA THR A 285 1.57 -2.31 -0.61
C THR A 285 2.79 -2.14 0.30
N LEU A 286 2.71 -1.23 1.28
CA LEU A 286 3.75 -0.99 2.28
C LEU A 286 3.99 -2.24 3.13
N GLY A 287 2.91 -2.88 3.60
CA GLY A 287 2.98 -4.14 4.35
C GLY A 287 3.62 -5.27 3.56
N VAL A 288 3.26 -5.42 2.28
CA VAL A 288 3.89 -6.42 1.39
C VAL A 288 5.37 -6.10 1.18
N SER A 289 5.74 -4.84 1.01
CA SER A 289 7.15 -4.42 0.88
C SER A 289 7.96 -4.80 2.13
N LEU A 290 7.45 -4.53 3.32
CA LEU A 290 8.08 -4.95 4.58
C LEU A 290 8.16 -6.47 4.70
N LYS A 291 7.09 -7.21 4.36
CA LYS A 291 7.08 -8.68 4.37
C LYS A 291 8.19 -9.27 3.49
N TRP A 292 8.42 -8.68 2.31
CA TRP A 292 9.49 -9.11 1.41
C TRP A 292 10.88 -8.70 1.91
N LEU A 293 11.04 -7.53 2.50
CA LEU A 293 12.31 -7.06 3.08
C LEU A 293 12.76 -7.98 4.22
N TYR A 294 11.85 -8.35 5.12
CA TYR A 294 12.16 -9.16 6.30
C TYR A 294 11.93 -10.67 6.12
N ARG A 295 11.64 -11.17 4.91
CA ARG A 295 11.31 -12.60 4.66
C ARG A 295 12.37 -13.60 5.11
N SER A 296 13.62 -13.18 5.23
CA SER A 296 14.75 -14.00 5.65
C SER A 296 15.25 -13.68 7.07
N ASP A 297 14.64 -12.69 7.71
CA ASP A 297 14.98 -12.36 9.10
C ASP A 297 14.19 -13.27 10.06
N GLN A 298 14.92 -13.95 10.94
CA GLN A 298 14.30 -14.88 11.90
C GLN A 298 13.71 -14.16 13.13
N ASN A 299 14.10 -12.91 13.37
CA ASN A 299 13.64 -12.10 14.48
C ASN A 299 12.45 -11.21 14.12
N VAL A 300 12.09 -11.08 12.83
CA VAL A 300 11.03 -10.19 12.37
C VAL A 300 9.99 -10.98 11.59
N ILE A 301 8.74 -10.91 12.04
CA ILE A 301 7.58 -11.49 11.34
C ILE A 301 6.64 -10.36 10.94
N VAL A 302 6.32 -10.25 9.66
CA VAL A 302 5.40 -9.23 9.14
C VAL A 302 4.08 -9.86 8.70
N ASP A 303 2.99 -9.51 9.37
CA ASP A 303 1.62 -9.83 8.95
C ASP A 303 1.08 -8.70 8.06
N ALA A 304 1.13 -8.93 6.75
CA ALA A 304 0.58 -8.07 5.71
C ALA A 304 -0.56 -8.76 4.94
N GLU A 305 -1.24 -9.73 5.57
CA GLU A 305 -2.38 -10.40 4.93
C GLU A 305 -3.53 -9.39 4.67
N PRO A 306 -4.31 -9.56 3.59
CA PRO A 306 -5.30 -8.56 3.16
C PRO A 306 -6.61 -8.57 3.96
N PHE A 307 -6.57 -9.00 5.20
CA PHE A 307 -7.75 -8.99 6.09
C PHE A 307 -7.93 -7.64 6.76
N LEU A 308 -9.17 -7.15 6.85
CA LEU A 308 -9.52 -5.90 7.53
C LEU A 308 -9.34 -6.01 9.04
N ARG A 309 -9.64 -7.18 9.59
CA ARG A 309 -9.46 -7.50 11.01
C ARG A 309 -8.25 -8.42 11.16
N LYS A 310 -7.36 -8.05 12.05
CA LYS A 310 -6.17 -8.80 12.41
C LYS A 310 -6.34 -9.43 13.77
N TYR A 311 -5.66 -10.52 14.00
CA TYR A 311 -5.71 -11.23 15.27
C TYR A 311 -4.30 -11.47 15.78
N TYR A 312 -4.12 -11.22 17.07
CA TYR A 312 -2.85 -11.42 17.73
C TYR A 312 -3.06 -12.16 19.04
N LYS A 313 -2.14 -13.04 19.37
CA LYS A 313 -2.11 -13.77 20.63
C LYS A 313 -0.80 -13.57 21.35
N TYR A 314 -0.86 -13.19 22.62
CA TYR A 314 0.29 -13.26 23.50
C TYR A 314 -0.14 -13.88 24.85
N GLY A 315 0.45 -15.05 25.16
CA GLY A 315 0.05 -15.83 26.35
C GLY A 315 -1.47 -16.09 26.38
N ASN A 316 -2.10 -15.62 27.45
CA ASN A 316 -3.54 -15.75 27.72
C ASN A 316 -4.38 -14.59 27.16
N THR A 317 -3.77 -13.68 26.38
CA THR A 317 -4.46 -12.53 25.78
C THR A 317 -4.68 -12.74 24.30
N GLY A 318 -5.93 -12.64 23.87
CA GLY A 318 -6.35 -12.57 22.46
C GLY A 318 -6.75 -11.15 22.09
N ILE A 319 -6.22 -10.63 20.97
CA ILE A 319 -6.46 -9.27 20.53
C ILE A 319 -7.01 -9.29 19.11
N LEU A 320 -8.17 -8.66 18.89
CA LEU A 320 -8.66 -8.27 17.58
C LEU A 320 -8.22 -6.83 17.31
N ILE A 321 -7.68 -6.57 16.11
CA ILE A 321 -7.16 -5.28 15.70
C ILE A 321 -7.83 -4.89 14.38
N SER A 322 -8.43 -3.70 14.32
CA SER A 322 -9.07 -3.15 13.13
C SER A 322 -8.89 -1.64 13.09
N HIS A 323 -9.09 -1.02 11.93
CA HIS A 323 -9.13 0.44 11.87
C HIS A 323 -10.38 1.02 12.58
N GLY A 324 -11.54 0.35 12.43
CA GLY A 324 -12.76 0.74 13.16
C GLY A 324 -13.75 1.60 12.37
N ASP A 325 -13.54 1.78 11.06
CA ASP A 325 -14.41 2.57 10.17
C ASP A 325 -15.59 1.77 9.60
N LYS A 326 -15.50 0.44 9.57
CA LYS A 326 -16.49 -0.44 8.91
C LYS A 326 -17.52 -1.01 9.88
N GLU A 327 -17.13 -1.32 11.10
CA GLU A 327 -17.94 -2.05 12.05
C GLU A 327 -18.60 -1.17 13.11
N LYS A 328 -19.77 -1.59 13.58
CA LYS A 328 -20.31 -1.06 14.83
C LYS A 328 -19.52 -1.65 15.99
N HIS A 329 -18.95 -0.79 16.83
CA HIS A 329 -18.04 -1.20 17.89
C HIS A 329 -18.70 -2.19 18.88
N ASP A 330 -20.00 -2.04 19.14
CA ASP A 330 -20.76 -2.92 20.03
C ASP A 330 -20.88 -4.38 19.52
N ASN A 331 -20.70 -4.59 18.20
CA ASN A 331 -20.76 -5.91 17.59
C ASN A 331 -19.38 -6.61 17.55
N LEU A 332 -18.29 -5.88 17.77
CA LEU A 332 -16.94 -6.41 17.63
C LEU A 332 -16.62 -7.59 18.55
N PRO A 333 -17.08 -7.63 19.84
CA PRO A 333 -16.89 -8.81 20.68
C PRO A 333 -17.52 -10.08 20.08
N LEU A 334 -18.72 -9.97 19.54
CA LEU A 334 -19.40 -11.10 18.89
C LEU A 334 -18.69 -11.50 17.57
N ILE A 335 -18.22 -10.53 16.80
CA ILE A 335 -17.41 -10.76 15.60
C ILE A 335 -16.14 -11.51 15.96
N PHE A 336 -15.42 -11.08 16.99
CA PHE A 336 -14.20 -11.76 17.45
C PHE A 336 -14.49 -13.21 17.82
N ALA A 337 -15.49 -13.44 18.66
CA ALA A 337 -15.85 -14.79 19.12
C ALA A 337 -16.33 -15.71 17.99
N THR A 338 -16.87 -15.16 16.89
CA THR A 338 -17.39 -15.94 15.76
C THR A 338 -16.38 -16.14 14.64
N GLU A 339 -15.56 -15.15 14.33
CA GLU A 339 -14.56 -15.24 13.26
C GLU A 339 -13.30 -16.00 13.68
N ASN A 340 -12.86 -15.84 14.93
CA ASN A 340 -11.67 -16.54 15.45
C ASN A 340 -11.99 -17.30 16.73
N LYS A 341 -12.84 -18.31 16.59
CA LYS A 341 -13.30 -19.18 17.71
C LYS A 341 -12.15 -19.85 18.46
N GLU A 342 -11.10 -20.23 17.72
CA GLU A 342 -9.94 -20.91 18.30
C GLU A 342 -9.17 -19.98 19.22
N LEU A 343 -8.90 -18.74 18.76
CA LEU A 343 -8.21 -17.75 19.58
C LEU A 343 -9.07 -17.35 20.78
N TRP A 344 -10.37 -17.12 20.57
CA TRP A 344 -11.31 -16.77 21.65
C TRP A 344 -11.34 -17.84 22.73
N ALA A 345 -11.46 -19.12 22.36
CA ALA A 345 -11.50 -20.21 23.30
C ALA A 345 -10.14 -20.52 23.99
N ALA A 346 -9.04 -20.11 23.36
CA ALA A 346 -7.68 -20.37 23.85
C ALA A 346 -7.10 -19.23 24.68
N THR A 347 -7.90 -18.21 25.03
CA THR A 347 -7.46 -17.02 25.79
C THR A 347 -8.54 -16.62 26.80
N ASP A 348 -8.10 -16.09 27.94
CA ASP A 348 -8.99 -15.61 29.02
C ASP A 348 -9.25 -14.11 28.91
N TYR A 349 -8.29 -13.36 28.37
CA TYR A 349 -8.37 -11.91 28.20
C TYR A 349 -8.61 -11.57 26.74
N HIS A 350 -9.75 -10.92 26.45
CA HIS A 350 -10.09 -10.53 25.08
C HIS A 350 -10.05 -9.02 24.96
N GLN A 351 -9.29 -8.53 23.98
CA GLN A 351 -9.16 -7.10 23.72
C GLN A 351 -9.43 -6.78 22.23
N ILE A 352 -9.99 -5.62 21.99
CA ILE A 352 -10.27 -5.09 20.66
C ILE A 352 -9.66 -3.71 20.57
N HIS A 353 -8.78 -3.54 19.60
CA HIS A 353 -8.00 -2.32 19.40
C HIS A 353 -8.37 -1.64 18.09
N LEU A 354 -8.75 -0.36 18.19
CA LEU A 354 -9.27 0.44 17.09
C LEU A 354 -8.53 1.78 16.97
N GLY A 355 -8.42 2.30 15.74
CA GLY A 355 -8.04 3.66 15.41
C GLY A 355 -9.23 4.52 15.01
N HIS A 356 -9.11 5.25 13.89
CA HIS A 356 -10.12 6.04 13.15
C HIS A 356 -10.69 7.25 13.87
N LEU A 357 -11.10 7.14 15.11
CA LEU A 357 -11.79 8.23 15.79
C LEU A 357 -10.87 9.31 16.36
N HIS A 358 -9.55 9.17 16.22
CA HIS A 358 -8.49 10.08 16.66
C HIS A 358 -8.64 10.58 18.11
N THR A 359 -9.56 10.00 18.83
CA THR A 359 -9.90 10.40 20.19
C THR A 359 -9.77 9.19 21.09
N ASP A 360 -8.94 9.34 22.10
CA ASP A 360 -9.23 8.66 23.34
C ASP A 360 -10.56 9.23 23.82
N ARG A 361 -11.67 8.66 23.36
CA ARG A 361 -12.99 9.09 23.82
C ARG A 361 -13.07 8.83 25.31
N LYS A 362 -12.56 9.77 26.07
CA LYS A 362 -13.12 10.05 27.38
C LYS A 362 -14.54 10.57 27.22
N LYS A 363 -15.48 9.71 26.88
CA LYS A 363 -16.71 9.77 27.66
C LYS A 363 -16.25 9.49 29.07
N VAL A 364 -16.63 10.31 30.02
CA VAL A 364 -16.27 10.35 31.44
C VAL A 364 -16.43 8.98 32.18
N PHE A 365 -16.65 7.90 31.48
CA PHE A 365 -16.84 6.53 31.91
C PHE A 365 -15.85 5.65 31.16
N LEU A 366 -14.73 5.35 31.82
CA LEU A 366 -13.75 4.33 31.43
C LEU A 366 -13.39 4.35 29.91
N THR A 367 -12.13 4.57 29.63
CA THR A 367 -11.55 4.54 28.28
C THR A 367 -11.62 3.17 27.59
N SER A 368 -12.22 2.20 28.23
CA SER A 368 -12.51 0.86 27.74
C SER A 368 -13.92 0.48 28.14
N ASN A 369 -14.77 0.20 27.17
CA ASN A 369 -16.02 -0.46 27.42
C ASN A 369 -15.74 -1.94 27.63
N GLU A 370 -15.99 -2.44 28.82
CA GLU A 370 -15.91 -3.86 29.12
C GLU A 370 -17.25 -4.50 28.80
N TYR A 371 -17.27 -5.34 27.76
CA TYR A 371 -18.45 -6.11 27.36
C TYR A 371 -18.24 -7.57 27.72
N SER A 372 -18.82 -8.05 28.83
CA SER A 372 -18.83 -9.49 29.19
C SER A 372 -17.48 -10.18 28.99
N GLY A 373 -16.39 -9.59 29.52
CA GLY A 373 -15.03 -10.14 29.41
C GLY A 373 -14.27 -9.76 28.14
N CYS A 374 -14.76 -8.78 27.37
CA CYS A 374 -14.05 -8.22 26.22
C CYS A 374 -13.91 -6.71 26.34
N GLN A 375 -12.68 -6.21 26.26
CA GLN A 375 -12.37 -4.79 26.35
C GLN A 375 -12.20 -4.19 24.95
N VAL A 376 -12.94 -3.11 24.63
CA VAL A 376 -12.79 -2.36 23.38
C VAL A 376 -12.07 -1.05 23.66
N SER A 377 -10.91 -0.84 23.06
CA SER A 377 -10.08 0.36 23.21
C SER A 377 -9.90 1.07 21.88
N ILE A 378 -10.07 2.40 21.86
CA ILE A 378 -9.78 3.26 20.71
C ILE A 378 -8.52 4.03 21.04
N PHE A 379 -7.54 3.94 20.15
CA PHE A 379 -6.23 4.55 20.39
C PHE A 379 -6.17 5.99 19.88
N PRO A 380 -5.36 6.84 20.55
CA PRO A 380 -5.15 8.22 20.13
C PRO A 380 -4.24 8.30 18.91
N SER A 381 -4.22 9.46 18.28
CA SER A 381 -3.42 9.81 17.11
C SER A 381 -2.20 10.67 17.48
N LEU A 382 -1.12 10.53 16.71
CA LEU A 382 0.03 11.44 16.70
C LEU A 382 -0.16 12.61 15.74
N SER A 383 -1.17 12.56 14.85
CA SER A 383 -1.37 13.58 13.82
C SER A 383 -1.86 14.90 14.41
N GLY A 384 -1.48 16.01 13.78
CA GLY A 384 -2.03 17.32 14.07
C GLY A 384 -3.52 17.43 13.73
N ASP A 385 -4.23 18.37 14.35
CA ASP A 385 -5.59 18.75 13.94
C ASP A 385 -5.50 19.42 12.56
N ASP A 386 -6.51 19.21 11.69
CA ASP A 386 -6.64 19.90 10.42
C ASP A 386 -7.84 20.86 10.42
N TYR A 387 -8.01 21.55 9.29
CA TYR A 387 -9.12 22.50 9.12
C TYR A 387 -10.50 21.88 9.37
N TRP A 388 -10.70 20.62 8.94
CA TRP A 388 -11.95 19.90 9.14
C TRP A 388 -12.21 19.60 10.62
N HIS A 389 -11.19 19.13 11.35
CA HIS A 389 -11.28 18.89 12.80
C HIS A 389 -11.60 20.17 13.55
N SER A 390 -10.89 21.26 13.22
CA SER A 390 -11.13 22.58 13.80
C SER A 390 -12.56 23.07 13.53
N GLY A 391 -13.06 22.95 12.31
CA GLY A 391 -14.41 23.33 11.92
C GLY A 391 -15.51 22.52 12.60
N LYS A 392 -15.24 21.30 13.05
CA LYS A 392 -16.15 20.43 13.80
C LYS A 392 -16.04 20.56 15.31
N GLY A 393 -15.14 21.43 15.82
CA GLY A 393 -14.94 21.63 17.24
C GLY A 393 -14.16 20.52 17.95
N TYR A 394 -13.43 19.67 17.19
CA TYR A 394 -12.55 18.66 17.73
C TYR A 394 -11.16 19.23 18.06
N ASN A 395 -11.11 20.40 18.66
CA ASN A 395 -9.88 21.10 19.00
C ASN A 395 -9.33 20.62 20.35
N LEU A 396 -8.01 20.69 20.50
CA LEU A 396 -7.29 20.44 21.76
C LEU A 396 -7.24 18.96 22.20
N ASN A 397 -7.40 17.99 21.30
CA ASN A 397 -7.06 16.62 21.62
C ASN A 397 -5.56 16.51 21.87
N GLN A 398 -5.18 15.89 22.98
CA GLN A 398 -3.75 15.59 23.24
C GLN A 398 -3.25 14.59 22.19
N LYS A 399 -2.22 15.02 21.44
CA LYS A 399 -1.50 14.13 20.56
C LYS A 399 -0.65 13.21 21.41
N ARG A 400 -0.85 11.90 21.26
CA ARG A 400 -0.15 10.94 22.07
C ARG A 400 -0.05 9.58 21.39
N ALA A 401 0.94 8.81 21.82
CA ALA A 401 1.05 7.39 21.52
C ALA A 401 0.98 6.59 22.82
N VAL A 402 0.61 5.33 22.66
CA VAL A 402 0.43 4.42 23.79
C VAL A 402 1.27 3.16 23.57
N ALA A 403 1.86 2.63 24.65
CA ALA A 403 2.37 1.28 24.69
C ALA A 403 1.63 0.49 25.76
N ILE A 404 1.35 -0.78 25.48
CA ILE A 404 0.77 -1.72 26.43
C ILE A 404 1.79 -2.81 26.74
N ILE A 405 1.87 -3.19 27.99
CA ILE A 405 2.74 -4.27 28.42
C ILE A 405 1.84 -5.44 28.82
N TYR A 406 2.03 -6.57 28.12
CA TYR A 406 1.32 -7.80 28.40
C TYR A 406 2.23 -8.80 29.13
N ASP A 407 1.71 -9.39 30.18
CA ASP A 407 2.24 -10.59 30.79
C ASP A 407 1.57 -11.83 30.17
N LYS A 408 2.28 -12.96 30.08
CA LYS A 408 1.75 -14.17 29.45
C LYS A 408 0.54 -14.78 30.19
N GLU A 409 0.51 -14.62 31.50
CA GLU A 409 -0.53 -15.22 32.34
C GLU A 409 -1.56 -14.19 32.79
N LEU A 410 -1.12 -12.96 33.12
CA LEU A 410 -1.94 -11.94 33.77
C LEU A 410 -2.63 -10.97 32.79
N GLY A 411 -2.31 -11.04 31.48
CA GLY A 411 -2.84 -10.11 30.48
C GLY A 411 -2.16 -8.75 30.53
N GLU A 412 -2.92 -7.66 30.39
CA GLU A 412 -2.42 -6.27 30.44
C GLU A 412 -1.96 -5.92 31.87
N VAL A 413 -0.67 -5.61 32.04
CA VAL A 413 -0.10 -5.25 33.35
C VAL A 413 0.31 -3.80 33.45
N ALA A 414 0.51 -3.10 32.33
CA ALA A 414 0.80 -1.67 32.31
C ALA A 414 0.43 -1.02 31.00
N LYS A 415 0.10 0.28 31.07
CA LYS A 415 -0.15 1.15 29.93
C LYS A 415 0.69 2.42 30.08
N LEU A 416 1.52 2.68 29.08
CA LEU A 416 2.40 3.84 29.03
C LEU A 416 1.87 4.84 28.01
N ASN A 417 2.00 6.13 28.31
CA ASN A 417 1.59 7.19 27.39
C ASN A 417 2.79 8.09 27.10
N TYR A 418 2.97 8.43 25.83
CA TYR A 418 3.82 9.50 25.38
C TYR A 418 2.93 10.62 24.83
N VAL A 419 3.09 11.83 25.35
CA VAL A 419 2.28 13.03 24.99
C VAL A 419 3.21 14.04 24.36
N ILE A 420 2.78 14.62 23.22
CA ILE A 420 3.50 15.64 22.46
C ILE A 420 3.04 17.03 22.90
#